data_ac61da959292818810fbe183009058ab
#
_entry.id   ac61da959292818810fbe183009058ab
#
_cell.length_a   1.000
_cell.length_b   1.000
_cell.length_c   1.000
_cell.angle_alpha   90.00
_cell.angle_beta   90.00
_cell.angle_gamma   90.00
#
_symmetry.space_group_name_H-M   'P 1'
#
loop_
_entity.id
_entity.type
_entity.pdbx_description
1 polymer ?
#
loop_
_entity_poly.entity_id
_entity_poly.type
_entity_poly.pdbx_seq_one_letter_code
_entity_poly.pdbx_strand_id
1 'polypeptide(L)'
;MFDWATQPFYTLIVTFLFAPYFVNGFMDDPAYGQTLWAYATGAAQLVAAALAPVLGAIADAGLPRKPWIAGFSVLLVVGLSGLWFAAPGDLSAVPLVLLCFGIATIGAELATVFNNAMMPDLVPDKRLGMLSGVGWATGYVGGLVSLALVAGLIVTDPNTGKTLFGLEPIFALDAAAHEGDRLVGPFSAAWYLIFALPLFLFTPDRRGGAPGPGVVREGLRQLRDSVRNLMRNHRNVALFLLARMLYADGLGAIFAFGAIYAASIFGWGTAELGLFG
;
A
#
# COMPACT_ATOMS: atom_id res chain seq x y z
N MET A 1 -8.59 12.41 1.20
CA MET A 1 -8.38 12.08 -0.24
C MET A 1 -7.15 11.23 -0.49
N PHE A 2 -6.02 11.45 0.20
CA PHE A 2 -4.82 10.61 0.01
C PHE A 2 -5.07 9.14 0.39
N ASP A 3 -5.68 8.89 1.56
CA ASP A 3 -6.02 7.52 1.99
C ASP A 3 -6.99 6.83 1.01
N TRP A 4 -7.97 7.57 0.47
CA TRP A 4 -8.84 7.08 -0.62
C TRP A 4 -8.04 6.70 -1.87
N ALA A 5 -7.02 7.49 -2.22
CA ALA A 5 -6.21 7.23 -3.41
C ALA A 5 -5.30 6.00 -3.25
N THR A 6 -4.70 5.81 -2.06
CA THR A 6 -3.77 4.71 -1.79
C THR A 6 -4.45 3.39 -1.46
N GLN A 7 -5.70 3.41 -1.03
CA GLN A 7 -6.36 2.21 -0.51
C GLN A 7 -6.46 1.04 -1.50
N PRO A 8 -6.68 1.24 -2.82
CA PRO A 8 -6.65 0.12 -3.78
C PRO A 8 -5.34 -0.67 -3.76
N PHE A 9 -4.19 -0.04 -3.50
CA PHE A 9 -2.93 -0.76 -3.31
C PHE A 9 -3.05 -1.77 -2.16
N TYR A 10 -3.52 -1.37 -1.00
CA TYR A 10 -3.65 -2.26 0.15
C TYR A 10 -4.77 -3.28 -0.05
N THR A 11 -5.92 -2.85 -0.54
CA THR A 11 -7.11 -3.71 -0.67
C THR A 11 -6.98 -4.68 -1.84
N LEU A 12 -6.67 -4.19 -3.04
CA LEU A 12 -6.69 -5.02 -4.25
C LEU A 12 -5.38 -5.79 -4.43
N ILE A 13 -4.21 -5.13 -4.21
CA ILE A 13 -2.92 -5.74 -4.49
C ILE A 13 -2.45 -6.59 -3.32
N VAL A 14 -2.39 -6.02 -2.11
CA VAL A 14 -1.79 -6.69 -0.94
C VAL A 14 -2.72 -7.75 -0.37
N THR A 15 -4.05 -7.51 -0.38
CA THR A 15 -4.98 -8.36 0.37
C THR A 15 -5.82 -9.28 -0.50
N PHE A 16 -6.68 -8.77 -1.39
CA PHE A 16 -7.79 -9.59 -1.89
C PHE A 16 -7.67 -10.14 -3.29
N LEU A 17 -7.00 -9.48 -4.23
CA LEU A 17 -7.01 -9.90 -5.64
C LEU A 17 -5.63 -10.31 -6.14
N PHE A 18 -4.67 -9.38 -6.20
CA PHE A 18 -3.40 -9.66 -6.86
C PHE A 18 -2.51 -10.64 -6.08
N ALA A 19 -2.43 -10.53 -4.75
CA ALA A 19 -1.61 -11.44 -3.94
C ALA A 19 -2.09 -12.91 -4.04
N PRO A 20 -3.40 -13.22 -3.89
CA PRO A 20 -3.91 -14.57 -4.17
C PRO A 20 -3.69 -15.02 -5.61
N TYR A 21 -3.86 -14.12 -6.60
CA TYR A 21 -3.57 -14.43 -8.01
C TYR A 21 -2.09 -14.76 -8.21
N PHE A 22 -1.17 -13.96 -7.67
CA PHE A 22 0.26 -14.23 -7.76
C PHE A 22 0.61 -15.62 -7.25
N VAL A 23 0.05 -16.02 -6.10
CA VAL A 23 0.34 -17.31 -5.46
C VAL A 23 -0.32 -18.47 -6.18
N ASN A 24 -1.59 -18.37 -6.58
CA ASN A 24 -2.38 -19.52 -7.04
C ASN A 24 -2.65 -19.52 -8.56
N GLY A 25 -2.48 -18.38 -9.25
CA GLY A 25 -2.76 -18.25 -10.68
C GLY A 25 -1.54 -17.97 -11.54
N PHE A 26 -0.53 -17.28 -11.00
CA PHE A 26 0.69 -16.97 -11.73
C PHE A 26 1.81 -17.98 -11.45
N MET A 27 1.97 -18.43 -10.20
CA MET A 27 2.99 -19.40 -9.81
C MET A 27 2.50 -20.84 -10.00
N ASP A 28 3.39 -21.72 -10.49
CA ASP A 28 3.09 -23.16 -10.63
C ASP A 28 3.04 -23.89 -9.28
N ASP A 29 3.85 -23.43 -8.30
CA ASP A 29 3.87 -23.95 -6.93
C ASP A 29 3.38 -22.86 -5.96
N PRO A 30 2.16 -22.99 -5.42
CA PRO A 30 1.59 -22.01 -4.49
C PRO A 30 2.40 -21.83 -3.21
N ALA A 31 3.03 -22.88 -2.67
CA ALA A 31 3.83 -22.79 -1.45
C ALA A 31 5.10 -21.97 -1.68
N TYR A 32 5.75 -22.17 -2.83
CA TYR A 32 6.90 -21.39 -3.25
C TYR A 32 6.49 -19.94 -3.58
N GLY A 33 5.36 -19.74 -4.27
CA GLY A 33 4.79 -18.43 -4.57
C GLY A 33 4.51 -17.62 -3.30
N GLN A 34 3.86 -18.24 -2.31
CA GLN A 34 3.61 -17.60 -1.01
C GLN A 34 4.91 -17.22 -0.30
N THR A 35 5.93 -18.07 -0.35
CA THR A 35 7.24 -17.81 0.25
C THR A 35 7.91 -16.58 -0.40
N LEU A 36 7.92 -16.52 -1.73
CA LEU A 36 8.49 -15.38 -2.47
C LEU A 36 7.73 -14.09 -2.19
N TRP A 37 6.40 -14.14 -2.16
CA TRP A 37 5.56 -12.98 -1.82
C TRP A 37 5.85 -12.47 -0.40
N ALA A 38 5.98 -13.38 0.56
CA ALA A 38 6.31 -13.04 1.94
C ALA A 38 7.69 -12.38 2.06
N TYR A 39 8.70 -12.91 1.36
CA TYR A 39 10.03 -12.29 1.35
C TYR A 39 10.04 -10.91 0.68
N ALA A 40 9.33 -10.74 -0.43
CA ALA A 40 9.21 -9.45 -1.11
C ALA A 40 8.50 -8.42 -0.22
N THR A 41 7.40 -8.82 0.42
CA THR A 41 6.67 -7.97 1.39
C THR A 41 7.56 -7.56 2.55
N GLY A 42 8.21 -8.54 3.20
CA GLY A 42 9.09 -8.29 4.35
C GLY A 42 10.30 -7.43 3.99
N ALA A 43 10.94 -7.68 2.83
CA ALA A 43 12.06 -6.89 2.37
C ALA A 43 11.66 -5.44 2.07
N ALA A 44 10.54 -5.23 1.37
CA ALA A 44 10.04 -3.89 1.04
C ALA A 44 9.68 -3.10 2.31
N GLN A 45 8.99 -3.73 3.26
CA GLN A 45 8.63 -3.11 4.54
C GLN A 45 9.87 -2.81 5.39
N LEU A 46 10.88 -3.69 5.40
CA LEU A 46 12.13 -3.45 6.10
C LEU A 46 12.89 -2.24 5.52
N VAL A 47 12.94 -2.11 4.19
CA VAL A 47 13.53 -0.95 3.51
C VAL A 47 12.75 0.32 3.88
N ALA A 48 11.43 0.30 3.80
CA ALA A 48 10.58 1.44 4.17
C ALA A 48 10.80 1.82 5.64
N ALA A 49 10.83 0.85 6.56
CA ALA A 49 11.07 1.07 7.99
C ALA A 49 12.46 1.64 8.28
N ALA A 50 13.49 1.20 7.55
CA ALA A 50 14.85 1.73 7.69
C ALA A 50 14.97 3.18 7.18
N LEU A 51 14.25 3.53 6.11
CA LEU A 51 14.25 4.86 5.52
C LEU A 51 13.35 5.85 6.27
N ALA A 52 12.23 5.39 6.84
CA ALA A 52 11.22 6.25 7.47
C ALA A 52 11.77 7.21 8.53
N PRO A 53 12.69 6.84 9.45
CA PRO A 53 13.24 7.78 10.42
C PRO A 53 14.08 8.89 9.79
N VAL A 54 14.86 8.58 8.75
CA VAL A 54 15.66 9.56 8.02
C VAL A 54 14.76 10.54 7.26
N LEU A 55 13.77 9.99 6.57
CA LEU A 55 12.81 10.76 5.79
C LEU A 55 11.87 11.58 6.70
N GLY A 56 11.47 11.03 7.86
CA GLY A 56 10.73 11.75 8.89
C GLY A 56 11.51 12.97 9.39
N ALA A 57 12.82 12.82 9.66
CA ALA A 57 13.67 13.94 10.05
C ALA A 57 13.73 15.03 8.96
N ILE A 58 13.75 14.65 7.69
CA ILE A 58 13.70 15.58 6.55
C ILE A 58 12.34 16.32 6.53
N ALA A 59 11.24 15.56 6.71
CA ALA A 59 9.89 16.14 6.76
C ALA A 59 9.73 17.16 7.92
N ASP A 60 10.34 16.86 9.07
CA ASP A 60 10.28 17.73 10.27
C ASP A 60 11.18 18.96 10.18
N ALA A 61 12.20 18.94 9.33
CA ALA A 61 13.09 20.10 9.09
C ALA A 61 12.40 21.29 8.41
N GLY A 62 11.08 21.25 8.20
CA GLY A 62 10.31 22.38 7.64
C GLY A 62 10.38 22.48 6.11
N LEU A 63 10.83 21.42 5.44
CA LEU A 63 10.91 21.38 3.97
C LEU A 63 9.53 21.15 3.34
N PRO A 64 9.32 21.55 2.07
CA PRO A 64 8.14 21.20 1.32
C PRO A 64 7.98 19.67 1.25
N ARG A 65 6.77 19.17 1.50
CA ARG A 65 6.51 17.72 1.56
C ARG A 65 5.96 17.16 0.27
N LYS A 66 5.24 17.96 -0.51
CA LYS A 66 4.66 17.53 -1.79
C LYS A 66 5.68 16.97 -2.79
N PRO A 67 6.88 17.54 -2.97
CA PRO A 67 7.88 16.96 -3.87
C PRO A 67 8.28 15.53 -3.48
N TRP A 68 8.38 15.24 -2.17
CA TRP A 68 8.67 13.91 -1.68
C TRP A 68 7.49 12.95 -1.92
N ILE A 69 6.27 13.39 -1.63
CA ILE A 69 5.06 12.63 -1.95
C ILE A 69 5.02 12.34 -3.45
N ALA A 70 5.30 13.32 -4.31
CA ALA A 70 5.30 13.12 -5.77
C ALA A 70 6.35 12.09 -6.20
N GLY A 71 7.58 12.16 -5.67
CA GLY A 71 8.63 11.19 -5.97
C GLY A 71 8.25 9.77 -5.58
N PHE A 72 7.70 9.58 -4.37
CA PHE A 72 7.23 8.26 -3.92
C PHE A 72 5.96 7.81 -4.65
N SER A 73 5.10 8.74 -5.08
CA SER A 73 3.96 8.44 -5.94
C SER A 73 4.39 7.88 -7.30
N VAL A 74 5.49 8.39 -7.87
CA VAL A 74 6.05 7.83 -9.11
C VAL A 74 6.48 6.37 -8.91
N LEU A 75 7.16 6.07 -7.78
CA LEU A 75 7.54 4.68 -7.46
C LEU A 75 6.30 3.78 -7.34
N LEU A 76 5.27 4.25 -6.63
CA LEU A 76 4.01 3.52 -6.49
C LEU A 76 3.36 3.24 -7.85
N VAL A 77 3.20 4.27 -8.68
CA VAL A 77 2.53 4.15 -9.99
C VAL A 77 3.30 3.24 -10.95
N VAL A 78 4.64 3.40 -11.01
CA VAL A 78 5.50 2.55 -11.86
C VAL A 78 5.46 1.10 -11.39
N GLY A 79 5.59 0.86 -10.07
CA GLY A 79 5.49 -0.48 -9.50
C GLY A 79 4.14 -1.13 -9.78
N LEU A 80 3.03 -0.42 -9.52
CA LEU A 80 1.68 -0.93 -9.81
C LEU A 80 1.48 -1.26 -11.29
N SER A 81 1.94 -0.39 -12.19
CA SER A 81 1.82 -0.62 -13.64
C SER A 81 2.61 -1.85 -14.09
N GLY A 82 3.78 -2.11 -13.45
CA GLY A 82 4.61 -3.27 -13.75
C GLY A 82 4.01 -4.62 -13.33
N LEU A 83 3.00 -4.64 -12.46
CA LEU A 83 2.29 -5.88 -12.11
C LEU A 83 1.54 -6.49 -13.29
N TRP A 84 1.28 -5.73 -14.35
CA TRP A 84 0.71 -6.24 -15.60
C TRP A 84 1.51 -7.40 -16.22
N PHE A 85 2.80 -7.45 -15.98
CA PHE A 85 3.67 -8.49 -16.56
C PHE A 85 3.55 -9.88 -15.90
N ALA A 86 2.72 -10.04 -14.88
CA ALA A 86 2.44 -11.34 -14.24
C ALA A 86 1.55 -12.21 -15.13
N ALA A 87 2.02 -12.62 -16.31
CA ALA A 87 1.27 -13.49 -17.22
C ALA A 87 1.44 -14.98 -16.82
N PRO A 88 0.34 -15.77 -16.72
CA PRO A 88 0.43 -17.19 -16.39
C PRO A 88 1.40 -17.94 -17.32
N GLY A 89 2.24 -18.79 -16.75
CA GLY A 89 3.25 -19.57 -17.49
C GLY A 89 4.54 -18.82 -17.82
N ASP A 90 4.63 -17.51 -17.62
CA ASP A 90 5.88 -16.74 -17.77
C ASP A 90 6.59 -16.58 -16.43
N LEU A 91 7.16 -17.65 -15.91
CA LEU A 91 7.94 -17.62 -14.67
C LEU A 91 9.21 -16.75 -14.76
N SER A 92 9.64 -16.38 -15.95
CA SER A 92 10.79 -15.48 -16.13
C SER A 92 10.46 -14.04 -15.65
N ALA A 93 9.18 -13.66 -15.62
CA ALA A 93 8.71 -12.37 -15.12
C ALA A 93 8.64 -12.28 -13.59
N VAL A 94 8.75 -13.39 -12.84
CA VAL A 94 8.66 -13.39 -11.36
C VAL A 94 9.56 -12.37 -10.69
N PRO A 95 10.86 -12.26 -11.00
CA PRO A 95 11.73 -11.27 -10.37
C PRO A 95 11.28 -9.83 -10.66
N LEU A 96 10.81 -9.55 -11.86
CA LEU A 96 10.31 -8.24 -12.27
C LEU A 96 9.03 -7.89 -11.49
N VAL A 97 8.08 -8.81 -11.40
CA VAL A 97 6.81 -8.62 -10.69
C VAL A 97 7.05 -8.36 -9.21
N LEU A 98 7.92 -9.15 -8.56
CA LEU A 98 8.28 -8.94 -7.15
C LEU A 98 9.03 -7.63 -6.92
N LEU A 99 9.91 -7.23 -7.84
CA LEU A 99 10.57 -5.93 -7.80
C LEU A 99 9.57 -4.79 -7.92
N CYS A 100 8.64 -4.87 -8.87
CA CYS A 100 7.57 -3.89 -9.06
C CYS A 100 6.67 -3.78 -7.83
N PHE A 101 6.28 -4.90 -7.24
CA PHE A 101 5.54 -4.93 -5.99
C PHE A 101 6.33 -4.29 -4.84
N GLY A 102 7.61 -4.61 -4.70
CA GLY A 102 8.48 -4.02 -3.68
C GLY A 102 8.63 -2.51 -3.83
N ILE A 103 8.83 -2.02 -5.06
CA ILE A 103 8.89 -0.60 -5.37
C ILE A 103 7.57 0.10 -5.06
N ALA A 104 6.43 -0.51 -5.42
CA ALA A 104 5.11 0.02 -5.11
C ALA A 104 4.88 0.11 -3.60
N THR A 105 5.27 -0.91 -2.84
CA THR A 105 5.17 -0.94 -1.37
C THR A 105 6.00 0.18 -0.75
N ILE A 106 7.26 0.31 -1.12
CA ILE A 106 8.13 1.40 -0.63
C ILE A 106 7.54 2.76 -0.99
N GLY A 107 7.03 2.93 -2.21
CA GLY A 107 6.38 4.16 -2.66
C GLY A 107 5.15 4.51 -1.82
N ALA A 108 4.26 3.56 -1.57
CA ALA A 108 3.05 3.75 -0.77
C ALA A 108 3.37 4.12 0.69
N GLU A 109 4.25 3.35 1.33
CA GLU A 109 4.62 3.56 2.74
C GLU A 109 5.30 4.92 2.94
N LEU A 110 6.28 5.27 2.11
CA LEU A 110 7.01 6.52 2.28
C LEU A 110 6.19 7.75 1.87
N ALA A 111 5.32 7.66 0.86
CA ALA A 111 4.37 8.73 0.55
C ALA A 111 3.42 8.97 1.74
N THR A 112 2.97 7.90 2.42
CA THR A 112 2.12 7.99 3.61
C THR A 112 2.84 8.67 4.77
N VAL A 113 4.14 8.42 4.99
CA VAL A 113 4.93 9.12 6.02
C VAL A 113 4.88 10.64 5.82
N PHE A 114 5.11 11.12 4.59
CA PHE A 114 5.08 12.56 4.30
C PHE A 114 3.65 13.14 4.32
N ASN A 115 2.66 12.39 3.87
CA ASN A 115 1.25 12.80 3.97
C ASN A 115 0.84 12.99 5.44
N ASN A 116 1.17 12.03 6.31
CA ASN A 116 0.86 12.10 7.73
C ASN A 116 1.60 13.27 8.41
N ALA A 117 2.84 13.54 8.00
CA ALA A 117 3.58 14.69 8.48
C ALA A 117 2.95 16.04 8.10
N MET A 118 2.09 16.11 7.07
CA MET A 118 1.36 17.35 6.71
C MET A 118 0.19 17.65 7.65
N MET A 119 -0.40 16.64 8.31
CA MET A 119 -1.65 16.83 9.08
C MET A 119 -1.57 17.91 10.15
N PRO A 120 -0.48 18.05 10.95
CA PRO A 120 -0.39 19.10 11.97
C PRO A 120 -0.39 20.52 11.39
N ASP A 121 -0.01 20.68 10.12
CA ASP A 121 -0.01 21.99 9.45
C ASP A 121 -1.38 22.35 8.85
N LEU A 122 -2.28 21.37 8.71
CA LEU A 122 -3.57 21.55 8.06
C LEU A 122 -4.70 21.87 9.04
N VAL A 123 -4.61 21.37 10.27
CA VAL A 123 -5.64 21.57 11.29
C VAL A 123 -5.04 21.80 12.68
N PRO A 124 -5.74 22.50 13.58
CA PRO A 124 -5.33 22.62 14.97
C PRO A 124 -5.24 21.26 15.67
N ASP A 125 -4.35 21.12 16.66
CA ASP A 125 -4.08 19.86 17.39
C ASP A 125 -5.35 19.16 17.89
N LYS A 126 -6.34 19.92 18.35
CA LYS A 126 -7.64 19.37 18.83
C LYS A 126 -8.43 18.64 17.75
N ARG A 127 -8.14 18.85 16.46
CA ARG A 127 -8.83 18.24 15.32
C ARG A 127 -7.99 17.19 14.59
N LEU A 128 -6.73 16.95 15.00
CA LEU A 128 -5.85 15.98 14.37
C LEU A 128 -6.44 14.56 14.39
N GLY A 129 -6.96 14.13 15.54
CA GLY A 129 -7.60 12.82 15.67
C GLY A 129 -8.82 12.65 14.76
N MET A 130 -9.64 13.71 14.61
CA MET A 130 -10.78 13.70 13.70
C MET A 130 -10.33 13.64 12.25
N LEU A 131 -9.33 14.43 11.84
CA LEU A 131 -8.79 14.42 10.49
C LEU A 131 -8.24 13.04 10.12
N SER A 132 -7.44 12.45 11.02
CA SER A 132 -6.90 11.10 10.83
C SER A 132 -8.00 10.05 10.75
N GLY A 133 -8.98 10.07 11.66
CA GLY A 133 -10.09 9.11 11.66
C GLY A 133 -10.96 9.20 10.40
N VAL A 134 -11.28 10.42 9.94
CA VAL A 134 -12.02 10.63 8.67
C VAL A 134 -11.18 10.17 7.49
N GLY A 135 -9.86 10.44 7.47
CA GLY A 135 -8.94 9.95 6.44
C GLY A 135 -9.01 8.43 6.31
N TRP A 136 -8.83 7.73 7.42
CA TRP A 136 -8.91 6.27 7.48
C TRP A 136 -10.28 5.74 7.04
N ALA A 137 -11.36 6.28 7.56
CA ALA A 137 -12.72 5.87 7.20
C ALA A 137 -12.98 6.04 5.69
N THR A 138 -12.60 7.18 5.11
CA THR A 138 -12.73 7.41 3.66
C THR A 138 -11.82 6.48 2.86
N GLY A 139 -10.62 6.14 3.36
CA GLY A 139 -9.74 5.15 2.78
C GLY A 139 -10.43 3.80 2.65
N TYR A 140 -10.96 3.25 3.74
CA TYR A 140 -11.67 1.97 3.71
C TYR A 140 -12.87 1.97 2.75
N VAL A 141 -13.66 3.05 2.73
CA VAL A 141 -14.74 3.17 1.73
C VAL A 141 -14.17 3.16 0.30
N GLY A 142 -13.05 3.85 0.05
CA GLY A 142 -12.35 3.81 -1.23
C GLY A 142 -11.89 2.40 -1.63
N GLY A 143 -11.37 1.63 -0.65
CA GLY A 143 -11.01 0.22 -0.83
C GLY A 143 -12.21 -0.64 -1.23
N LEU A 144 -13.32 -0.54 -0.48
CA LEU A 144 -14.54 -1.29 -0.79
C LEU A 144 -15.12 -0.92 -2.15
N VAL A 145 -15.16 0.37 -2.49
CA VAL A 145 -15.64 0.82 -3.80
C VAL A 145 -14.74 0.29 -4.92
N SER A 146 -13.42 0.38 -4.77
CA SER A 146 -12.49 -0.15 -5.77
C SER A 146 -12.59 -1.67 -5.90
N LEU A 147 -12.73 -2.39 -4.78
CA LEU A 147 -12.93 -3.85 -4.78
C LEU A 147 -14.23 -4.23 -5.50
N ALA A 148 -15.34 -3.57 -5.17
CA ALA A 148 -16.63 -3.80 -5.83
C ALA A 148 -16.57 -3.52 -7.33
N LEU A 149 -15.88 -2.45 -7.75
CA LEU A 149 -15.72 -2.13 -9.17
C LEU A 149 -14.86 -3.18 -9.88
N VAL A 150 -13.73 -3.55 -9.32
CA VAL A 150 -12.79 -4.46 -9.99
C VAL A 150 -13.31 -5.90 -9.97
N ALA A 151 -13.69 -6.45 -8.82
CA ALA A 151 -14.22 -7.81 -8.71
C ALA A 151 -15.62 -7.94 -9.33
N GLY A 152 -16.42 -6.87 -9.28
CA GLY A 152 -17.79 -6.88 -9.80
C GLY A 152 -17.90 -6.64 -11.29
N LEU A 153 -16.92 -5.99 -11.93
CA LEU A 153 -17.05 -5.52 -13.31
C LEU A 153 -15.87 -5.88 -14.23
N ILE A 154 -14.71 -6.28 -13.68
CA ILE A 154 -13.47 -6.47 -14.45
C ILE A 154 -12.94 -7.89 -14.32
N VAL A 155 -12.68 -8.35 -13.09
CA VAL A 155 -12.13 -9.69 -12.84
C VAL A 155 -13.21 -10.73 -13.03
N THR A 156 -12.89 -11.80 -13.77
CA THR A 156 -13.81 -12.91 -14.06
C THR A 156 -13.36 -14.20 -13.39
N ASP A 157 -14.32 -14.99 -12.96
CA ASP A 157 -14.09 -16.39 -12.59
C ASP A 157 -13.71 -17.18 -13.86
N PRO A 158 -12.55 -17.86 -13.90
CA PRO A 158 -12.11 -18.63 -15.06
C PRO A 158 -13.08 -19.74 -15.47
N ASN A 159 -13.89 -20.27 -14.54
CA ASN A 159 -14.82 -21.36 -14.81
C ASN A 159 -16.13 -20.87 -15.45
N THR A 160 -16.59 -19.69 -15.08
CA THR A 160 -17.89 -19.17 -15.54
C THR A 160 -17.74 -18.06 -16.57
N GLY A 161 -16.57 -17.44 -16.69
CA GLY A 161 -16.33 -16.25 -17.51
C GLY A 161 -17.06 -15.00 -17.04
N LYS A 162 -17.71 -15.06 -15.86
CA LYS A 162 -18.51 -13.96 -15.32
C LYS A 162 -17.81 -13.30 -14.13
N THR A 163 -18.16 -12.03 -13.90
CA THR A 163 -17.67 -11.27 -12.76
C THR A 163 -18.37 -11.68 -11.45
N LEU A 164 -17.90 -11.19 -10.32
CA LEU A 164 -18.52 -11.43 -9.01
C LEU A 164 -20.03 -11.14 -8.99
N PHE A 165 -20.50 -10.16 -9.76
CA PHE A 165 -21.95 -9.85 -9.87
C PHE A 165 -22.69 -10.69 -10.89
N GLY A 166 -22.04 -11.69 -11.50
CA GLY A 166 -22.62 -12.54 -12.54
C GLY A 166 -22.79 -11.83 -13.88
N LEU A 167 -22.14 -10.68 -14.07
CA LEU A 167 -22.18 -9.88 -15.28
C LEU A 167 -21.08 -10.30 -16.26
N GLU A 168 -21.26 -9.98 -17.54
CA GLU A 168 -20.15 -9.98 -18.49
C GLU A 168 -19.16 -8.87 -18.12
N PRO A 169 -17.82 -9.12 -18.22
CA PRO A 169 -16.83 -8.09 -17.90
C PRO A 169 -16.97 -6.88 -18.83
N ILE A 170 -16.73 -5.66 -18.29
CA ILE A 170 -16.82 -4.42 -19.08
C ILE A 170 -15.78 -4.39 -20.21
N PHE A 171 -14.63 -5.00 -19.99
CA PHE A 171 -13.57 -5.12 -20.98
C PHE A 171 -13.54 -6.54 -21.53
N ALA A 172 -13.30 -6.68 -22.85
CA ALA A 172 -13.07 -7.97 -23.50
C ALA A 172 -11.65 -8.47 -23.18
N LEU A 173 -11.45 -8.83 -21.90
CA LEU A 173 -10.17 -9.35 -21.38
C LEU A 173 -10.15 -10.87 -21.53
N ASP A 174 -8.96 -11.41 -21.83
CA ASP A 174 -8.76 -12.85 -21.91
C ASP A 174 -8.71 -13.46 -20.51
N ALA A 175 -9.76 -14.20 -20.17
CA ALA A 175 -9.87 -14.91 -18.89
C ALA A 175 -8.80 -16.00 -18.75
N ALA A 176 -8.41 -16.67 -19.86
CA ALA A 176 -7.38 -17.71 -19.83
C ALA A 176 -5.97 -17.14 -19.58
N ALA A 177 -5.75 -15.89 -20.02
CA ALA A 177 -4.52 -15.15 -19.74
C ALA A 177 -4.57 -14.38 -18.41
N HIS A 178 -5.63 -14.53 -17.61
CA HIS A 178 -5.85 -13.81 -16.35
C HIS A 178 -5.65 -12.28 -16.50
N GLU A 179 -6.05 -11.72 -17.64
CA GLU A 179 -5.86 -10.29 -17.89
C GLU A 179 -6.63 -9.42 -16.91
N GLY A 180 -7.78 -9.87 -16.41
CA GLY A 180 -8.54 -9.19 -15.36
C GLY A 180 -7.74 -9.03 -14.07
N ASP A 181 -7.09 -10.10 -13.60
CA ASP A 181 -6.26 -10.09 -12.40
C ASP A 181 -5.01 -9.20 -12.58
N ARG A 182 -4.41 -9.24 -13.76
CA ARG A 182 -3.24 -8.41 -14.12
C ARG A 182 -3.58 -6.92 -14.25
N LEU A 183 -4.79 -6.60 -14.70
CA LEU A 183 -5.26 -5.21 -14.84
C LEU A 183 -5.45 -4.51 -13.47
N VAL A 184 -5.56 -5.27 -12.37
CA VAL A 184 -5.71 -4.72 -11.02
C VAL A 184 -4.59 -3.75 -10.67
N GLY A 185 -3.34 -4.03 -11.08
CA GLY A 185 -2.19 -3.15 -10.89
C GLY A 185 -2.34 -1.81 -11.61
N PRO A 186 -2.42 -1.78 -12.94
CA PRO A 186 -2.67 -0.56 -13.74
C PRO A 186 -3.93 0.20 -13.32
N PHE A 187 -5.01 -0.48 -12.96
CA PHE A 187 -6.22 0.14 -12.43
C PHE A 187 -5.92 0.91 -11.13
N SER A 188 -5.22 0.29 -10.19
CA SER A 188 -4.82 0.92 -8.92
C SER A 188 -3.90 2.11 -9.15
N ALA A 189 -3.01 2.04 -10.14
CA ALA A 189 -2.16 3.16 -10.54
C ALA A 189 -2.97 4.35 -11.08
N ALA A 190 -3.91 4.08 -11.98
CA ALA A 190 -4.80 5.11 -12.53
C ALA A 190 -5.70 5.73 -11.45
N TRP A 191 -6.27 4.90 -10.56
CA TRP A 191 -7.05 5.36 -9.41
C TRP A 191 -6.23 6.28 -8.52
N TYR A 192 -5.00 5.85 -8.16
CA TYR A 192 -4.11 6.67 -7.35
C TYR A 192 -3.84 8.02 -8.00
N LEU A 193 -3.47 8.05 -9.28
CA LEU A 193 -3.19 9.30 -9.99
C LEU A 193 -4.37 10.25 -9.96
N ILE A 194 -5.60 9.76 -10.23
CA ILE A 194 -6.81 10.60 -10.26
C ILE A 194 -7.11 11.18 -8.88
N PHE A 195 -7.11 10.34 -7.84
CA PHE A 195 -7.55 10.74 -6.51
C PHE A 195 -6.46 11.37 -5.63
N ALA A 196 -5.18 11.25 -6.02
CA ALA A 196 -4.08 11.98 -5.39
C ALA A 196 -3.95 13.43 -5.93
N LEU A 197 -4.46 13.73 -7.13
CA LEU A 197 -4.42 15.08 -7.73
C LEU A 197 -4.92 16.19 -6.79
N PRO A 198 -6.04 16.05 -6.07
CA PRO A 198 -6.53 17.10 -5.16
C PRO A 198 -5.52 17.48 -4.07
N LEU A 199 -4.72 16.51 -3.59
CA LEU A 199 -3.65 16.83 -2.63
C LEU A 199 -2.62 17.78 -3.24
N PHE A 200 -2.21 17.52 -4.50
CA PHE A 200 -1.22 18.36 -5.15
C PHE A 200 -1.75 19.73 -5.56
N LEU A 201 -3.03 19.81 -5.96
CA LEU A 201 -3.64 21.04 -6.46
C LEU A 201 -4.14 21.96 -5.34
N PHE A 202 -4.77 21.40 -4.31
CA PHE A 202 -5.55 22.19 -3.35
C PHE A 202 -4.98 22.22 -1.93
N THR A 203 -4.12 21.25 -1.54
CA THR A 203 -3.57 21.24 -0.18
C THR A 203 -2.40 22.23 -0.10
N PRO A 204 -2.33 23.10 0.91
CA PRO A 204 -1.17 23.97 1.11
C PRO A 204 0.05 23.13 1.50
N ASP A 205 1.24 23.60 1.10
CA ASP A 205 2.52 23.02 1.50
C ASP A 205 3.38 24.06 2.20
N ARG A 206 4.32 23.62 3.02
CA ARG A 206 5.26 24.54 3.67
C ARG A 206 6.12 25.24 2.62
N ARG A 207 6.32 26.53 2.80
CA ARG A 207 7.32 27.30 2.07
C ARG A 207 8.65 27.14 2.79
N GLY A 208 9.41 26.12 2.42
CA GLY A 208 10.73 25.85 3.00
C GLY A 208 11.86 26.15 2.03
N GLY A 209 13.04 26.48 2.57
CA GLY A 209 14.29 26.59 1.80
C GLY A 209 14.86 25.21 1.47
N ALA A 210 15.99 25.20 0.73
CA ALA A 210 16.74 23.97 0.50
C ALA A 210 17.23 23.37 1.84
N PRO A 211 17.33 22.02 1.97
CA PRO A 211 17.86 21.40 3.17
C PRO A 211 19.28 21.93 3.43
N GLY A 212 19.48 22.47 4.64
CA GLY A 212 20.82 22.86 5.07
C GLY A 212 21.76 21.65 5.21
N PRO A 213 23.07 21.83 5.08
CA PRO A 213 24.02 20.76 5.30
C PRO A 213 23.86 20.21 6.73
N GLY A 214 23.62 18.90 6.87
CA GLY A 214 23.52 18.24 8.18
C GLY A 214 22.10 17.95 8.68
N VAL A 215 21.02 18.30 7.96
CA VAL A 215 19.61 18.04 8.34
C VAL A 215 19.38 16.57 8.71
N VAL A 216 19.90 15.62 7.92
CA VAL A 216 19.77 14.19 8.19
C VAL A 216 20.47 13.80 9.50
N ARG A 217 21.69 14.32 9.73
CA ARG A 217 22.44 14.02 10.95
C ARG A 217 21.77 14.59 12.20
N GLU A 218 21.25 15.81 12.09
CA GLU A 218 20.53 16.46 13.20
C GLU A 218 19.21 15.72 13.48
N GLY A 219 18.45 15.33 12.46
CA GLY A 219 17.22 14.55 12.62
C GLY A 219 17.47 13.19 13.25
N LEU A 220 18.50 12.44 12.83
CA LEU A 220 18.90 11.19 13.47
C LEU A 220 19.32 11.38 14.92
N ARG A 221 20.01 12.47 15.23
CA ARG A 221 20.37 12.81 16.59
C ARG A 221 19.13 13.09 17.44
N GLN A 222 18.20 13.92 16.94
CA GLN A 222 16.94 14.20 17.62
C GLN A 222 16.10 12.94 17.84
N LEU A 223 16.02 12.04 16.85
CA LEU A 223 15.35 10.76 16.98
C LEU A 223 15.97 9.93 18.10
N ARG A 224 17.32 9.78 18.10
CA ARG A 224 18.03 9.04 19.15
C ARG A 224 17.79 9.64 20.54
N ASP A 225 17.84 10.95 20.65
CA ASP A 225 17.65 11.64 21.93
C ASP A 225 16.18 11.53 22.40
N SER A 226 15.21 11.57 21.49
CA SER A 226 13.78 11.32 21.76
C SER A 226 13.54 9.91 22.25
N VAL A 227 14.08 8.88 21.57
CA VAL A 227 13.96 7.48 21.97
C VAL A 227 14.61 7.26 23.34
N ARG A 228 15.79 7.84 23.59
CA ARG A 228 16.48 7.76 24.87
C ARG A 228 15.68 8.40 26.00
N ASN A 229 15.11 9.57 25.76
CA ASN A 229 14.25 10.26 26.71
C ASN A 229 12.97 9.46 27.00
N LEU A 230 12.34 8.92 25.97
CA LEU A 230 11.16 8.07 26.08
C LEU A 230 11.43 6.85 26.98
N MET A 231 12.52 6.13 26.71
CA MET A 231 12.90 4.93 27.47
C MET A 231 13.25 5.23 28.93
N ARG A 232 13.82 6.40 29.21
CA ARG A 232 14.24 6.79 30.55
C ARG A 232 13.13 7.42 31.40
N ASN A 233 12.37 8.33 30.80
CA ASN A 233 11.47 9.23 31.54
C ASN A 233 9.99 8.91 31.32
N HIS A 234 9.66 8.15 30.25
CA HIS A 234 8.26 7.87 29.83
C HIS A 234 8.04 6.40 29.52
N ARG A 235 8.43 5.51 30.44
CA ARG A 235 8.38 4.06 30.24
C ARG A 235 7.01 3.54 29.83
N ASN A 236 5.92 4.09 30.37
CA ASN A 236 4.56 3.67 30.00
C ASN A 236 4.24 3.99 28.54
N VAL A 237 4.73 5.15 28.04
CA VAL A 237 4.57 5.52 26.63
C VAL A 237 5.43 4.60 25.75
N ALA A 238 6.64 4.28 26.17
CA ALA A 238 7.50 3.34 25.45
C ALA A 238 6.85 1.94 25.33
N LEU A 239 6.28 1.42 26.42
CA LEU A 239 5.55 0.14 26.43
C LEU A 239 4.29 0.20 25.54
N PHE A 240 3.55 1.31 25.58
CA PHE A 240 2.40 1.50 24.69
C PHE A 240 2.81 1.49 23.22
N LEU A 241 3.88 2.18 22.86
CA LEU A 241 4.39 2.20 21.47
C LEU A 241 4.86 0.81 21.03
N LEU A 242 5.55 0.06 21.91
CA LEU A 242 5.94 -1.32 21.61
C LEU A 242 4.72 -2.23 21.41
N ALA A 243 3.74 -2.16 22.31
CA ALA A 243 2.51 -2.93 22.19
C ALA A 243 1.75 -2.56 20.90
N ARG A 244 1.71 -1.26 20.55
CA ARG A 244 1.09 -0.76 19.31
C ARG A 244 1.82 -1.26 18.05
N MET A 245 3.14 -1.36 18.11
CA MET A 245 3.96 -1.94 17.04
C MET A 245 3.61 -3.41 16.81
N LEU A 246 3.67 -4.22 17.87
CA LEU A 246 3.33 -5.66 17.80
C LEU A 246 1.89 -5.90 17.32
N TYR A 247 0.94 -5.07 17.78
CA TYR A 247 -0.44 -5.13 17.33
C TYR A 247 -0.56 -4.79 15.83
N ALA A 248 0.13 -3.75 15.37
CA ALA A 248 0.09 -3.35 13.96
C ALA A 248 0.71 -4.42 13.05
N ASP A 249 1.82 -5.04 13.48
CA ASP A 249 2.47 -6.13 12.74
C ASP A 249 1.55 -7.35 12.64
N GLY A 250 0.91 -7.76 13.74
CA GLY A 250 -0.05 -8.87 13.74
C GLY A 250 -1.27 -8.60 12.85
N LEU A 251 -1.82 -7.39 12.92
CA LEU A 251 -2.95 -6.99 12.08
C LEU A 251 -2.53 -6.93 10.59
N GLY A 252 -1.35 -6.37 10.30
CA GLY A 252 -0.78 -6.33 8.96
C GLY A 252 -0.59 -7.71 8.36
N ALA A 253 -0.11 -8.68 9.16
CA ALA A 253 0.02 -10.07 8.72
C ALA A 253 -1.33 -10.70 8.37
N ILE A 254 -2.39 -10.45 9.14
CA ILE A 254 -3.74 -10.94 8.84
C ILE A 254 -4.24 -10.37 7.52
N PHE A 255 -4.08 -9.08 7.28
CA PHE A 255 -4.49 -8.46 6.03
C PHE A 255 -3.65 -8.91 4.82
N ALA A 256 -2.33 -9.10 5.01
CA ALA A 256 -1.45 -9.51 3.92
C ALA A 256 -1.61 -10.98 3.52
N PHE A 257 -1.91 -11.86 4.47
CA PHE A 257 -1.90 -13.32 4.22
C PHE A 257 -3.26 -13.97 4.37
N GLY A 258 -4.26 -13.29 4.92
CA GLY A 258 -5.59 -13.85 5.18
C GLY A 258 -6.28 -14.34 3.90
N ALA A 259 -6.28 -13.56 2.84
CA ALA A 259 -6.89 -13.93 1.56
C ALA A 259 -6.08 -15.04 0.85
N ILE A 260 -4.74 -14.99 0.91
CA ILE A 260 -3.88 -16.06 0.38
C ILE A 260 -4.17 -17.37 1.10
N TYR A 261 -4.26 -17.34 2.43
CA TYR A 261 -4.59 -18.51 3.24
C TYR A 261 -5.98 -19.07 2.88
N ALA A 262 -6.98 -18.21 2.75
CA ALA A 262 -8.34 -18.60 2.39
C ALA A 262 -8.39 -19.23 0.98
N ALA A 263 -7.71 -18.67 0.01
CA ALA A 263 -7.59 -19.22 -1.33
C ALA A 263 -6.87 -20.58 -1.34
N SER A 264 -5.75 -20.69 -0.62
CA SER A 264 -4.91 -21.89 -0.66
C SER A 264 -5.47 -23.05 0.16
N ILE A 265 -6.13 -22.80 1.31
CA ILE A 265 -6.60 -23.84 2.24
C ILE A 265 -8.07 -24.18 2.00
N PHE A 266 -8.92 -23.18 1.75
CA PHE A 266 -10.35 -23.38 1.56
C PHE A 266 -10.74 -23.45 0.08
N GLY A 267 -9.81 -23.18 -0.85
CA GLY A 267 -10.08 -23.15 -2.28
C GLY A 267 -11.01 -21.99 -2.71
N TRP A 268 -11.02 -20.89 -1.94
CA TRP A 268 -11.87 -19.75 -2.26
C TRP A 268 -11.42 -19.07 -3.55
N GLY A 269 -12.36 -18.87 -4.45
CA GLY A 269 -12.17 -18.11 -5.68
C GLY A 269 -12.34 -16.60 -5.46
N THR A 270 -12.24 -15.83 -6.55
CA THR A 270 -12.34 -14.36 -6.53
C THR A 270 -13.66 -13.88 -5.91
N ALA A 271 -14.76 -14.63 -6.13
CA ALA A 271 -16.08 -14.29 -5.60
C ALA A 271 -16.11 -14.35 -4.07
N GLU A 272 -15.64 -15.46 -3.50
CA GLU A 272 -15.59 -15.66 -2.06
C GLU A 272 -14.60 -14.70 -1.40
N LEU A 273 -13.44 -14.48 -2.01
CA LEU A 273 -12.44 -13.52 -1.53
C LEU A 273 -12.98 -12.08 -1.56
N GLY A 274 -13.74 -11.73 -2.61
CA GLY A 274 -14.39 -10.42 -2.71
C GLY A 274 -15.47 -10.19 -1.66
N LEU A 275 -16.20 -11.25 -1.24
CA LEU A 275 -17.17 -11.19 -0.14
C LEU A 275 -16.51 -11.19 1.24
N PHE A 276 -15.33 -11.78 1.36
CA PHE A 276 -14.55 -11.80 2.60
C PHE A 276 -13.97 -10.43 2.95
N GLY A 277 -13.58 -9.63 1.94
CA GLY A 277 -13.05 -8.26 2.09
C GLY A 277 -14.11 -7.25 2.44
#